data_35519009e3bd9effc7c4afa44f0d0bc3
#
_entry.id   35519009e3bd9effc7c4afa44f0d0bc3
#
_cell.length_a   1.000
_cell.length_b   1.000
_cell.length_c   1.000
_cell.angle_alpha   90.00
_cell.angle_beta   90.00
_cell.angle_gamma   90.00
#
_symmetry.space_group_name_H-M   'P 1'
#
loop_
_entity.id
_entity.type
_entity.pdbx_description
1 polymer ?
#
loop_
_entity_poly.entity_id
_entity_poly.type
_entity_poly.pdbx_seq_one_letter_code
_entity_poly.pdbx_strand_id
1 'polypeptide(L)'
;TRRMLRLSPLLGALVLAGCASVAPDGLRSAVHEHTSARLQAGSNLPTPDTHATAEQQQATQAQIAQWLSQPIDADTAVRIALLRSPSLQAQLAQLAQQDAQRAQSLTLFNPTLTLGRFVNGHEREIERQLSFNLVQLITLPWRSRWQGWQMEQATLTAAQQVLLHAADTLR
;
A
#
# COMPACT_ATOMS: atom_id res chain seq x y z
N THR A 1 42.37 16.16 5.53
CA THR A 1 41.21 17.03 5.16
C THR A 1 40.40 16.51 3.97
N ARG A 2 40.91 15.57 3.16
CA ARG A 2 40.18 15.04 1.95
C ARG A 2 39.22 13.85 2.22
N ARG A 3 39.19 13.28 3.42
CA ARG A 3 38.31 12.12 3.74
C ARG A 3 36.91 12.51 4.21
N MET A 4 36.69 13.74 4.66
CA MET A 4 35.36 14.20 5.14
C MET A 4 34.40 14.59 3.99
N LEU A 5 34.89 14.83 2.76
CA LEU A 5 34.05 15.24 1.64
C LEU A 5 33.31 14.08 0.94
N ARG A 6 33.68 12.83 1.23
CA ARG A 6 33.06 11.64 0.60
C ARG A 6 31.88 11.05 1.38
N LEU A 7 31.66 11.47 2.62
CA LEU A 7 30.51 11.03 3.44
C LEU A 7 29.23 11.84 3.15
N SER A 8 29.35 13.05 2.60
CA SER A 8 28.20 13.92 2.31
C SER A 8 27.18 13.35 1.32
N PRO A 9 27.57 12.72 0.19
CA PRO A 9 26.58 12.18 -0.74
C PRO A 9 25.89 10.91 -0.22
N LEU A 10 26.55 10.11 0.63
CA LEU A 10 25.95 8.94 1.25
C LEU A 10 24.89 9.29 2.29
N LEU A 11 25.09 10.38 3.04
CA LEU A 11 24.09 10.87 4.01
C LEU A 11 22.85 11.43 3.29
N GLY A 12 23.02 12.09 2.15
CA GLY A 12 21.93 12.59 1.31
C GLY A 12 21.08 11.47 0.69
N ALA A 13 21.72 10.36 0.28
CA ALA A 13 21.03 9.21 -0.30
C ALA A 13 20.18 8.43 0.74
N LEU A 14 20.61 8.40 2.01
CA LEU A 14 19.85 7.74 3.08
C LEU A 14 18.54 8.47 3.41
N VAL A 15 18.48 9.79 3.24
CA VAL A 15 17.26 10.58 3.53
C VAL A 15 16.18 10.38 2.46
N LEU A 16 16.56 10.06 1.22
CA LEU A 16 15.60 9.77 0.15
C LEU A 16 14.97 8.37 0.22
N ALA A 17 15.59 7.42 0.94
CA ALA A 17 15.08 6.06 1.08
C ALA A 17 13.91 5.91 2.07
N GLY A 18 13.53 6.99 2.76
CA GLY A 18 12.48 7.01 3.78
C GLY A 18 11.08 7.35 3.30
N CYS A 19 10.83 7.43 1.99
CA CYS A 19 9.48 7.69 1.49
C CYS A 19 8.58 6.48 1.77
N ALA A 20 7.53 6.69 2.58
CA ALA A 20 6.47 5.70 2.73
C ALA A 20 5.83 5.44 1.36
N SER A 21 5.92 4.20 0.89
CA SER A 21 5.33 3.78 -0.38
C SER A 21 3.97 3.14 -0.15
N VAL A 22 3.08 3.29 -1.12
CA VAL A 22 1.82 2.56 -1.22
C VAL A 22 2.10 1.22 -1.90
N ALA A 23 1.45 0.15 -1.44
CA ALA A 23 1.54 -1.14 -2.09
C ALA A 23 0.93 -1.07 -3.50
N PRO A 24 1.68 -1.42 -4.57
CA PRO A 24 1.22 -1.24 -5.95
C PRO A 24 0.02 -2.13 -6.29
N ASP A 25 -0.18 -3.21 -5.56
CA ASP A 25 -1.27 -4.18 -5.71
C ASP A 25 -2.41 -3.98 -4.70
N GLY A 26 -2.41 -2.87 -3.94
CA GLY A 26 -3.39 -2.59 -2.90
C GLY A 26 -3.40 -3.62 -1.77
N LEU A 27 -2.24 -4.21 -1.43
CA LEU A 27 -2.05 -5.26 -0.42
C LEU A 27 -2.72 -6.60 -0.76
N ARG A 28 -3.11 -6.82 -1.99
CA ARG A 28 -3.75 -8.06 -2.45
C ARG A 28 -2.86 -9.28 -2.25
N SER A 29 -1.56 -9.16 -2.53
CA SER A 29 -0.58 -10.24 -2.30
C SER A 29 -0.47 -10.60 -0.82
N ALA A 30 -0.48 -9.63 0.08
CA ALA A 30 -0.45 -9.86 1.53
C ALA A 30 -1.73 -10.57 2.01
N VAL A 31 -2.91 -10.16 1.52
CA VAL A 31 -4.18 -10.87 1.80
C VAL A 31 -4.11 -12.30 1.29
N HIS A 32 -3.59 -12.51 0.08
CA HIS A 32 -3.43 -13.83 -0.52
C HIS A 32 -2.47 -14.72 0.30
N GLU A 33 -1.35 -14.20 0.76
CA GLU A 33 -0.41 -14.92 1.61
C GLU A 33 -1.09 -15.39 2.91
N HIS A 34 -1.82 -14.52 3.59
CA HIS A 34 -2.56 -14.87 4.81
C HIS A 34 -3.71 -15.86 4.57
N THR A 35 -4.34 -15.86 3.42
CA THR A 35 -5.38 -16.85 3.07
C THR A 35 -4.77 -18.19 2.74
N SER A 36 -3.71 -18.24 1.92
CA SER A 36 -3.03 -19.46 1.50
C SER A 36 -2.37 -20.19 2.66
N ALA A 37 -1.84 -19.47 3.66
CA ALA A 37 -1.27 -20.06 4.87
C ALA A 37 -2.29 -20.82 5.75
N ARG A 38 -3.59 -20.54 5.61
CA ARG A 38 -4.68 -21.16 6.37
C ARG A 38 -5.42 -22.26 5.61
N LEU A 39 -5.20 -22.35 4.31
CA LEU A 39 -5.77 -23.37 3.45
C LEU A 39 -4.79 -24.53 3.32
N GLN A 40 -5.31 -25.74 3.13
CA GLN A 40 -4.46 -26.89 2.83
C GLN A 40 -3.65 -26.64 1.55
N ALA A 41 -2.43 -27.17 1.51
CA ALA A 41 -1.51 -27.00 0.37
C ALA A 41 -2.20 -27.33 -0.97
N GLY A 42 -2.33 -26.35 -1.83
CA GLY A 42 -2.96 -26.47 -3.16
C GLY A 42 -4.19 -25.62 -3.39
N SER A 43 -4.83 -25.08 -2.35
CA SER A 43 -5.99 -24.21 -2.50
C SER A 43 -5.56 -22.77 -2.74
N ASN A 44 -5.45 -22.39 -3.99
CA ASN A 44 -5.14 -21.01 -4.38
C ASN A 44 -6.46 -20.26 -4.60
N LEU A 45 -6.93 -19.52 -3.57
CA LEU A 45 -8.11 -18.68 -3.69
C LEU A 45 -7.77 -17.38 -4.42
N PRO A 46 -8.44 -17.07 -5.53
CA PRO A 46 -8.21 -15.82 -6.24
C PRO A 46 -8.75 -14.64 -5.42
N THR A 47 -7.98 -13.57 -5.35
CA THR A 47 -8.44 -12.29 -4.81
C THR A 47 -8.79 -11.35 -5.98
N PRO A 48 -9.95 -10.68 -5.96
CA PRO A 48 -10.34 -9.73 -6.99
C PRO A 48 -9.28 -8.63 -7.15
N ASP A 49 -9.01 -8.25 -8.39
CA ASP A 49 -8.11 -7.14 -8.68
C ASP A 49 -8.91 -5.84 -8.81
N THR A 50 -8.78 -4.97 -7.80
CA THR A 50 -9.45 -3.65 -7.79
C THR A 50 -8.79 -2.63 -8.72
N HIS A 51 -7.59 -2.92 -9.21
CA HIS A 51 -6.82 -2.09 -10.15
C HIS A 51 -6.74 -2.70 -11.56
N ALA A 52 -7.53 -3.76 -11.82
CA ALA A 52 -7.53 -4.44 -13.11
C ALA A 52 -7.90 -3.47 -14.25
N THR A 53 -7.14 -3.52 -15.34
CA THR A 53 -7.48 -2.81 -16.57
C THR A 53 -8.74 -3.37 -17.20
N ALA A 54 -9.36 -2.62 -18.13
CA ALA A 54 -10.54 -3.09 -18.85
C ALA A 54 -10.29 -4.43 -19.57
N GLU A 55 -9.10 -4.63 -20.14
CA GLU A 55 -8.70 -5.88 -20.78
C GLU A 55 -8.61 -7.04 -19.78
N GLN A 56 -8.02 -6.80 -18.61
CA GLN A 56 -7.94 -7.81 -17.56
C GLN A 56 -9.30 -8.16 -16.99
N GLN A 57 -10.21 -7.18 -16.85
CA GLN A 57 -11.59 -7.42 -16.44
C GLN A 57 -12.35 -8.28 -17.48
N GLN A 58 -12.18 -7.98 -18.78
CA GLN A 58 -12.77 -8.79 -19.85
C GLN A 58 -12.23 -10.21 -19.88
N ALA A 59 -10.91 -10.37 -19.69
CA ALA A 59 -10.29 -11.71 -19.60
C ALA A 59 -10.84 -12.51 -18.43
N THR A 60 -11.00 -11.89 -17.27
CA THR A 60 -11.60 -12.51 -16.08
C THR A 60 -13.06 -12.90 -16.32
N GLN A 61 -13.84 -12.04 -16.98
CA GLN A 61 -15.23 -12.33 -17.32
C GLN A 61 -15.32 -13.50 -18.33
N ALA A 62 -14.46 -13.52 -19.34
CA ALA A 62 -14.39 -14.63 -20.31
C ALA A 62 -14.04 -15.95 -19.63
N GLN A 63 -13.09 -15.93 -18.70
CA GLN A 63 -12.72 -17.11 -17.91
C GLN A 63 -13.87 -17.60 -17.02
N ILE A 64 -14.59 -16.69 -16.36
CA ILE A 64 -15.77 -17.05 -15.58
C ILE A 64 -16.86 -17.65 -16.49
N ALA A 65 -17.11 -17.07 -17.66
CA ALA A 65 -18.06 -17.60 -18.62
C ALA A 65 -17.70 -19.01 -19.10
N GLN A 66 -16.42 -19.28 -19.29
CA GLN A 66 -15.92 -20.61 -19.61
C GLN A 66 -16.17 -21.61 -18.49
N TRP A 67 -15.92 -21.24 -17.23
CA TRP A 67 -16.22 -22.11 -16.08
C TRP A 67 -17.71 -22.40 -15.95
N LEU A 68 -18.57 -21.40 -16.21
CA LEU A 68 -20.03 -21.56 -16.15
C LEU A 68 -20.60 -22.41 -17.28
N SER A 69 -19.85 -22.69 -18.33
CA SER A 69 -20.29 -23.54 -19.46
C SER A 69 -20.17 -25.05 -19.18
N GLN A 70 -19.60 -25.43 -18.03
CA GLN A 70 -19.39 -26.83 -17.63
C GLN A 70 -20.02 -27.07 -16.24
N PRO A 71 -20.25 -28.34 -15.83
CA PRO A 71 -20.63 -28.64 -14.47
C PRO A 71 -19.64 -28.07 -13.47
N ILE A 72 -20.13 -27.30 -12.52
CA ILE A 72 -19.32 -26.55 -11.55
C ILE A 72 -19.06 -27.44 -10.34
N ASP A 73 -17.80 -27.65 -9.99
CA ASP A 73 -17.40 -28.22 -8.72
C ASP A 73 -17.33 -27.15 -7.59
N ALA A 74 -17.18 -27.58 -6.37
CA ALA A 74 -17.12 -26.72 -5.20
C ALA A 74 -15.98 -25.68 -5.28
N ASP A 75 -14.82 -26.10 -5.76
CA ASP A 75 -13.65 -25.23 -5.92
C ASP A 75 -13.90 -24.11 -6.95
N THR A 76 -14.46 -24.48 -8.09
CA THR A 76 -14.81 -23.52 -9.15
C THR A 76 -15.92 -22.57 -8.70
N ALA A 77 -16.91 -23.05 -7.95
CA ALA A 77 -17.95 -22.20 -7.37
C ALA A 77 -17.36 -21.13 -6.44
N VAL A 78 -16.46 -21.50 -5.54
CA VAL A 78 -15.77 -20.57 -4.64
C VAL A 78 -14.94 -19.55 -5.43
N ARG A 79 -14.18 -19.97 -6.44
CA ARG A 79 -13.39 -19.06 -7.30
C ARG A 79 -14.27 -18.03 -8.00
N ILE A 80 -15.38 -18.45 -8.58
CA ILE A 80 -16.33 -17.54 -9.23
C ILE A 80 -16.94 -16.58 -8.22
N ALA A 81 -17.38 -17.07 -7.04
CA ALA A 81 -17.96 -16.25 -5.99
C ALA A 81 -17.00 -15.17 -5.50
N LEU A 82 -15.74 -15.51 -5.25
CA LEU A 82 -14.71 -14.55 -4.81
C LEU A 82 -14.44 -13.49 -5.89
N LEU A 83 -14.28 -13.88 -7.15
CA LEU A 83 -13.99 -12.95 -8.24
C LEU A 83 -15.17 -12.02 -8.55
N ARG A 84 -16.41 -12.47 -8.35
CA ARG A 84 -17.63 -11.70 -8.65
C ARG A 84 -18.24 -11.00 -7.45
N SER A 85 -17.67 -11.14 -6.25
CA SER A 85 -18.21 -10.51 -5.03
C SER A 85 -17.98 -9.00 -5.01
N PRO A 86 -19.01 -8.16 -5.18
CA PRO A 86 -18.84 -6.71 -5.07
C PRO A 86 -18.45 -6.26 -3.66
N SER A 87 -18.95 -6.97 -2.63
CA SER A 87 -18.61 -6.68 -1.24
C SER A 87 -17.12 -6.90 -0.96
N LEU A 88 -16.56 -8.01 -1.47
CA LEU A 88 -15.13 -8.28 -1.33
C LEU A 88 -14.28 -7.27 -2.10
N GLN A 89 -14.69 -6.91 -3.32
CA GLN A 89 -14.02 -5.86 -4.10
C GLN A 89 -14.02 -4.52 -3.35
N ALA A 90 -15.15 -4.13 -2.75
CA ALA A 90 -15.25 -2.91 -1.96
C ALA A 90 -14.32 -2.94 -0.72
N GLN A 91 -14.23 -4.07 -0.03
CA GLN A 91 -13.33 -4.22 1.13
C GLN A 91 -11.86 -4.15 0.74
N LEU A 92 -11.45 -4.77 -0.37
CA LEU A 92 -10.08 -4.69 -0.87
C LEU A 92 -9.74 -3.26 -1.34
N ALA A 93 -10.68 -2.56 -1.97
CA ALA A 93 -10.51 -1.15 -2.33
C ALA A 93 -10.37 -0.26 -1.08
N GLN A 94 -11.14 -0.54 -0.03
CA GLN A 94 -11.01 0.16 1.25
C GLN A 94 -9.66 -0.12 1.93
N LEU A 95 -9.14 -1.35 1.86
CA LEU A 95 -7.81 -1.70 2.36
C LEU A 95 -6.71 -0.91 1.61
N ALA A 96 -6.80 -0.86 0.28
CA ALA A 96 -5.88 -0.06 -0.55
C ALA A 96 -5.94 1.43 -0.22
N GLN A 97 -7.15 1.97 0.03
CA GLN A 97 -7.34 3.35 0.49
C GLN A 97 -6.68 3.61 1.85
N GLN A 98 -6.81 2.68 2.80
CA GLN A 98 -6.16 2.79 4.11
C GLN A 98 -4.62 2.78 3.98
N ASP A 99 -4.05 1.95 3.08
CA ASP A 99 -2.62 1.95 2.82
C ASP A 99 -2.15 3.28 2.22
N ALA A 100 -2.91 3.86 1.30
CA ALA A 100 -2.62 5.19 0.75
C ALA A 100 -2.68 6.29 1.83
N GLN A 101 -3.67 6.25 2.73
CA GLN A 101 -3.78 7.16 3.87
C GLN A 101 -2.61 7.00 4.85
N ARG A 102 -2.17 5.75 5.10
CA ARG A 102 -0.97 5.45 5.88
C ARG A 102 0.25 6.09 5.24
N ALA A 103 0.48 5.86 3.96
CA ALA A 103 1.62 6.43 3.24
C ALA A 103 1.61 7.96 3.31
N GLN A 104 0.45 8.59 3.08
CA GLN A 104 0.28 10.03 3.18
C GLN A 104 0.58 10.55 4.59
N SER A 105 0.10 9.87 5.65
CA SER A 105 0.31 10.30 7.03
C SER A 105 1.77 10.17 7.50
N LEU A 106 2.55 9.29 6.86
CA LEU A 106 3.98 9.11 7.13
C LEU A 106 4.86 10.05 6.28
N THR A 107 4.28 10.75 5.32
CA THR A 107 4.99 11.74 4.54
C THR A 107 5.37 12.92 5.44
N LEU A 108 6.64 13.31 5.42
CA LEU A 108 7.11 14.50 6.13
C LEU A 108 6.58 15.76 5.43
N PHE A 109 6.22 16.78 6.20
CA PHE A 109 5.95 18.09 5.63
C PHE A 109 7.19 18.60 4.90
N ASN A 110 6.99 19.16 3.71
CA ASN A 110 8.08 19.68 2.91
C ASN A 110 8.89 20.70 3.71
N PRO A 111 10.22 20.52 3.81
CA PRO A 111 11.05 21.54 4.38
C PRO A 111 10.98 22.78 3.49
N THR A 112 10.90 23.96 4.11
CA THR A 112 10.91 25.23 3.39
C THR A 112 12.30 25.85 3.50
N LEU A 113 12.95 26.05 2.36
CA LEU A 113 14.18 26.81 2.24
C LEU A 113 13.84 28.20 1.70
N THR A 114 14.03 29.22 2.54
CA THR A 114 13.88 30.61 2.13
C THR A 114 15.26 31.21 1.90
N LEU A 115 15.46 31.76 0.72
CA LEU A 115 16.68 32.51 0.36
C LEU A 115 16.26 33.95 0.09
N GLY A 116 16.65 34.86 0.98
CA GLY A 116 16.44 36.29 0.86
C GLY A 116 17.74 37.01 0.49
N ARG A 117 17.66 37.99 -0.35
CA ARG A 117 18.74 38.94 -0.62
C ARG A 117 18.21 40.35 -0.43
N PHE A 118 18.72 41.00 0.57
CA PHE A 118 18.36 42.38 0.91
C PHE A 118 19.53 43.31 0.53
N VAL A 119 19.22 44.42 -0.06
CA VAL A 119 20.21 45.48 -0.39
C VAL A 119 19.70 46.76 0.22
N ASN A 120 20.45 47.28 1.19
CA ASN A 120 20.15 48.55 1.85
C ASN A 120 21.37 49.48 1.67
N GLY A 121 21.28 50.35 0.66
CA GLY A 121 22.36 51.24 0.31
C GLY A 121 23.60 50.46 -0.18
N HIS A 122 24.68 50.47 0.60
CA HIS A 122 25.95 49.80 0.30
C HIS A 122 26.06 48.41 0.95
N GLU A 123 25.13 48.04 1.82
CA GLU A 123 25.11 46.75 2.51
C GLU A 123 24.29 45.74 1.76
N ARG A 124 24.83 44.50 1.65
CA ARG A 124 24.16 43.34 1.05
C ARG A 124 24.01 42.27 2.11
N GLU A 125 22.79 41.96 2.45
CA GLU A 125 22.45 40.89 3.37
C GLU A 125 21.87 39.70 2.60
N ILE A 126 22.36 38.51 2.94
CA ILE A 126 21.86 37.25 2.39
C ILE A 126 21.25 36.46 3.53
N GLU A 127 19.92 36.36 3.54
CA GLU A 127 19.19 35.56 4.50
C GLU A 127 19.01 34.14 3.95
N ARG A 128 19.28 33.15 4.80
CA ARG A 128 19.07 31.73 4.50
C ARG A 128 18.32 31.11 5.68
N GLN A 129 17.08 30.76 5.46
CA GLN A 129 16.25 30.15 6.50
C GLN A 129 15.80 28.77 6.03
N LEU A 130 16.05 27.74 6.85
CA LEU A 130 15.53 26.39 6.67
C LEU A 130 14.52 26.10 7.78
N SER A 131 13.27 25.87 7.40
CA SER A 131 12.20 25.54 8.34
C SER A 131 11.74 24.10 8.11
N PHE A 132 11.65 23.31 9.18
CA PHE A 132 11.13 21.94 9.16
C PHE A 132 10.46 21.60 10.48
N ASN A 133 9.56 20.59 10.46
CA ASN A 133 8.85 20.14 11.66
C ASN A 133 9.65 19.08 12.41
N LEU A 134 10.40 19.48 13.43
CA LEU A 134 11.24 18.61 14.23
C LEU A 134 10.44 17.55 15.00
N VAL A 135 9.25 17.91 15.53
CA VAL A 135 8.38 16.98 16.28
C VAL A 135 7.94 15.83 15.38
N GLN A 136 7.57 16.13 14.14
CA GLN A 136 7.17 15.13 13.16
C GLN A 136 8.32 14.18 12.83
N LEU A 137 9.53 14.72 12.71
CA LEU A 137 10.73 13.91 12.42
C LEU A 137 11.04 12.94 13.58
N ILE A 138 11.01 13.42 14.82
CA ILE A 138 11.31 12.62 16.02
C ILE A 138 10.23 11.54 16.24
N THR A 139 8.96 11.85 15.97
CA THR A 139 7.84 10.93 16.21
C THR A 139 7.62 9.93 15.08
N LEU A 140 8.25 10.12 13.91
CA LEU A 140 8.07 9.29 12.72
C LEU A 140 8.28 7.78 12.97
N PRO A 141 9.33 7.32 13.71
CA PRO A 141 9.54 5.88 13.93
C PRO A 141 8.39 5.21 14.71
N TRP A 142 7.85 5.89 15.71
CA TRP A 142 6.71 5.37 16.49
C TRP A 142 5.42 5.36 15.67
N ARG A 143 5.15 6.41 14.92
CA ARG A 143 4.00 6.51 14.02
C ARG A 143 4.05 5.42 12.96
N SER A 144 5.22 5.17 12.36
CA SER A 144 5.41 4.14 11.36
C SER A 144 5.11 2.73 11.92
N ARG A 145 5.61 2.40 13.11
CA ARG A 145 5.34 1.11 13.77
C ARG A 145 3.87 0.94 14.10
N TRP A 146 3.26 1.96 14.70
CA TRP A 146 1.84 1.93 15.06
C TRP A 146 0.96 1.70 13.83
N GLN A 147 1.20 2.44 12.76
CA GLN A 147 0.46 2.28 11.51
C GLN A 147 0.74 0.95 10.81
N GLY A 148 1.96 0.40 10.95
CA GLY A 148 2.28 -0.93 10.47
C GLY A 148 1.39 -1.99 11.13
N TRP A 149 1.23 -1.97 12.45
CA TRP A 149 0.33 -2.89 13.16
C TRP A 149 -1.14 -2.72 12.77
N GLN A 150 -1.61 -1.49 12.57
CA GLN A 150 -2.97 -1.24 12.09
C GLN A 150 -3.19 -1.82 10.69
N MET A 151 -2.22 -1.68 9.79
CA MET A 151 -2.30 -2.25 8.45
C MET A 151 -2.26 -3.78 8.45
N GLU A 152 -1.43 -4.38 9.30
CA GLU A 152 -1.40 -5.83 9.48
C GLU A 152 -2.76 -6.35 9.97
N GLN A 153 -3.36 -5.70 10.97
CA GLN A 153 -4.70 -6.03 11.45
C GLN A 153 -5.75 -5.89 10.34
N ALA A 154 -5.71 -4.82 9.56
CA ALA A 154 -6.63 -4.62 8.44
C ALA A 154 -6.48 -5.71 7.37
N THR A 155 -5.25 -6.09 7.04
CA THR A 155 -4.93 -7.16 6.09
C THR A 155 -5.43 -8.52 6.58
N LEU A 156 -5.23 -8.84 7.86
CA LEU A 156 -5.76 -10.07 8.48
C LEU A 156 -7.30 -10.09 8.47
N THR A 157 -7.93 -8.96 8.72
CA THR A 157 -9.39 -8.84 8.66
C THR A 157 -9.90 -9.07 7.24
N ALA A 158 -9.24 -8.51 6.22
CA ALA A 158 -9.57 -8.76 4.82
C ALA A 158 -9.38 -10.24 4.44
N ALA A 159 -8.29 -10.86 4.88
CA ALA A 159 -8.05 -12.30 4.67
C ALA A 159 -9.15 -13.16 5.32
N GLN A 160 -9.58 -12.81 6.53
CA GLN A 160 -10.70 -13.49 7.20
C GLN A 160 -12.00 -13.37 6.41
N GLN A 161 -12.30 -12.21 5.83
CA GLN A 161 -13.50 -12.02 5.01
C GLN A 161 -13.47 -12.86 3.72
N VAL A 162 -12.28 -13.00 3.09
CA VAL A 162 -12.11 -13.92 1.94
C VAL A 162 -12.46 -15.35 2.34
N LEU A 163 -11.95 -15.81 3.49
CA LEU A 163 -12.21 -17.18 3.97
C LEU A 163 -13.68 -17.40 4.35
N LEU A 164 -14.31 -16.42 5.00
CA LEU A 164 -15.73 -16.48 5.34
C LEU A 164 -16.60 -16.53 4.09
N HIS A 165 -16.29 -15.71 3.08
CA HIS A 165 -17.03 -15.70 1.82
C HIS A 165 -16.88 -17.02 1.05
N ALA A 166 -15.67 -17.61 1.07
CA ALA A 166 -15.44 -18.93 0.51
C ALA A 166 -16.24 -20.02 1.26
N ALA A 167 -16.26 -19.98 2.59
CA ALA A 167 -17.02 -20.93 3.41
C ALA A 167 -18.53 -20.80 3.22
N ASP A 168 -19.05 -19.57 3.09
CA ASP A 168 -20.48 -19.32 2.85
C ASP A 168 -20.94 -19.80 1.47
N THR A 169 -20.03 -19.81 0.47
CA THR A 169 -20.33 -20.33 -0.87
C THR A 169 -20.46 -21.86 -0.88
N LEU A 170 -19.86 -22.55 0.08
CA LEU A 170 -19.87 -24.03 0.20
C LEU A 170 -21.06 -24.56 1.04
N ARG A 171 -21.86 -23.69 1.63
CA ARG A 171 -23.07 -24.04 2.40
C ARG A 171 -24.30 -24.13 1.53
#